data_635f415cb41a8641d7318b17449d85ac
#
_entry.id   635f415cb41a8641d7318b17449d85ac
#
_cell.length_a   1.000
_cell.length_b   1.000
_cell.length_c   1.000
_cell.angle_alpha   90.00
_cell.angle_beta   90.00
_cell.angle_gamma   90.00
#
_symmetry.space_group_name_H-M   'P 1'
#
loop_
_entity.id
_entity.type
_entity.pdbx_description
1 polymer ?
#
loop_
_entity_poly.entity_id
_entity_poly.type
_entity_poly.pdbx_seq_one_letter_code
_entity_poly.pdbx_strand_id
1 'polypeptide(L)'
;STSRRQRQMCIRDRPHPPIEINDFVGSLLEKYEGMDHATGAQVAAILNELRRDAMALSPLSKARMLSLRLSWNELLRMYYKYIGVLGSSAPVYRFEAVWHGRAVRTVVREPVQSVRLECTVHNPLLTDGPTWDCAAVSLRAIDQNGNLLPYCGEAVCLSVEGPLKILGPSVVPLRGGMAGTYLATTGEAGRAVLHCRMEGALDTEAVLTVRSREEQNV
;
A
#
# COMPACT_ATOMS: atom_id res chain seq x y z
N SER A 1 6.72 24.74 -2.16
CA SER A 1 7.30 23.71 -1.27
C SER A 1 6.84 23.82 0.18
N THR A 2 6.23 24.93 0.60
CA THR A 2 5.73 25.19 1.96
C THR A 2 4.46 24.40 2.29
N SER A 3 3.62 24.08 1.31
CA SER A 3 2.32 23.43 1.54
C SER A 3 2.43 21.96 2.00
N ARG A 4 3.49 21.25 1.62
CA ARG A 4 3.69 19.84 2.01
C ARG A 4 4.16 19.69 3.45
N ARG A 5 5.03 20.58 3.94
CA ARG A 5 5.45 20.62 5.35
C ARG A 5 4.31 21.04 6.28
N GLN A 6 3.49 22.02 5.87
CA GLN A 6 2.33 22.42 6.65
C GLN A 6 1.27 21.33 6.76
N ARG A 7 1.02 20.53 5.69
CA ARG A 7 0.09 19.39 5.79
C ARG A 7 0.59 18.28 6.70
N GLN A 8 1.88 17.99 6.73
CA GLN A 8 2.46 17.02 7.65
C GLN A 8 2.46 17.53 9.10
N MET A 9 2.72 18.81 9.33
CA MET A 9 2.61 19.42 10.66
C MET A 9 1.16 19.41 11.15
N CYS A 10 0.19 19.79 10.34
CA CYS A 10 -1.22 19.77 10.75
C CYS A 10 -1.75 18.37 11.13
N ILE A 11 -1.21 17.30 10.55
CA ILE A 11 -1.57 15.92 10.92
C ILE A 11 -0.85 15.48 12.21
N ARG A 12 0.36 15.97 12.43
CA ARG A 12 1.21 15.59 13.58
C ARG A 12 0.89 16.35 14.87
N ASP A 13 0.41 17.58 14.75
CA ASP A 13 0.23 18.51 15.87
C ASP A 13 -1.25 18.65 16.30
N ARG A 14 -2.17 17.85 15.76
CA ARG A 14 -3.54 17.81 16.29
C ARG A 14 -3.62 16.82 17.45
N PRO A 15 -3.64 17.30 18.69
CA PRO A 15 -3.76 16.43 19.87
C PRO A 15 -5.14 15.74 19.96
N HIS A 16 -6.11 16.15 19.13
CA HIS A 16 -7.46 15.63 19.15
C HIS A 16 -7.91 15.25 17.74
N PRO A 17 -8.55 14.07 17.57
CA PRO A 17 -9.25 13.78 16.33
C PRO A 17 -10.33 14.83 16.08
N PRO A 18 -10.64 15.15 14.83
CA PRO A 18 -11.80 15.97 14.53
C PRO A 18 -13.08 15.36 15.14
N ILE A 19 -14.07 16.18 15.42
CA ILE A 19 -15.38 15.79 16.00
C ILE A 19 -16.02 14.64 15.22
N GLU A 20 -15.74 14.57 13.91
CA GLU A 20 -16.18 13.51 12.99
C GLU A 20 -15.78 12.08 13.39
N ILE A 21 -14.79 11.89 14.26
CA ILE A 21 -14.44 10.53 14.75
C ILE A 21 -15.52 9.98 15.67
N ASN A 22 -16.18 10.82 16.48
CA ASN A 22 -17.26 10.36 17.35
C ASN A 22 -18.43 9.85 16.52
N ASP A 23 -18.80 10.57 15.46
CA ASP A 23 -19.87 10.18 14.56
C ASP A 23 -19.50 8.92 13.78
N PHE A 24 -18.27 8.83 13.32
CA PHE A 24 -17.77 7.63 12.65
C PHE A 24 -17.77 6.41 13.57
N VAL A 25 -17.23 6.52 14.79
CA VAL A 25 -17.26 5.42 15.78
C VAL A 25 -18.67 5.08 16.18
N GLY A 26 -19.54 6.08 16.37
CA GLY A 26 -20.97 5.91 16.65
C GLY A 26 -21.65 5.06 15.59
N SER A 27 -21.45 5.37 14.31
CA SER A 27 -22.02 4.61 13.19
C SER A 27 -21.50 3.17 13.11
N LEU A 28 -20.24 2.91 13.50
CA LEU A 28 -19.71 1.55 13.60
C LEU A 28 -20.35 0.76 14.74
N LEU A 29 -20.59 1.40 15.90
CA LEU A 29 -21.27 0.78 17.04
C LEU A 29 -22.75 0.44 16.72
N GLU A 30 -23.45 1.32 16.02
CA GLU A 30 -24.80 1.04 15.51
C GLU A 30 -24.78 -0.19 14.58
N LYS A 31 -23.89 -0.21 13.62
CA LYS A 31 -23.84 -1.25 12.59
C LYS A 31 -23.39 -2.62 13.11
N TYR A 32 -22.39 -2.65 13.99
CA TYR A 32 -21.71 -3.90 14.36
C TYR A 32 -22.00 -4.37 15.80
N GLU A 33 -22.45 -3.48 16.68
CA GLU A 33 -22.83 -3.81 18.06
C GLU A 33 -24.37 -3.73 18.27
N GLY A 34 -25.13 -3.31 17.24
CA GLY A 34 -26.59 -3.23 17.31
C GLY A 34 -27.11 -2.14 18.26
N MET A 35 -26.32 -1.10 18.51
CA MET A 35 -26.72 0.01 19.37
C MET A 35 -27.66 0.96 18.62
N ASP A 36 -28.56 1.59 19.33
CA ASP A 36 -29.31 2.73 18.78
C ASP A 36 -28.38 3.96 18.65
N HIS A 37 -28.77 4.93 17.83
CA HIS A 37 -27.96 6.11 17.53
C HIS A 37 -27.56 6.90 18.79
N ALA A 38 -28.46 7.09 19.76
CA ALA A 38 -28.18 7.85 20.96
C ALA A 38 -27.17 7.12 21.88
N THR A 39 -27.32 5.81 22.01
CA THR A 39 -26.41 4.95 22.78
C THR A 39 -25.03 4.87 22.09
N GLY A 40 -25.00 4.67 20.78
CA GLY A 40 -23.78 4.64 19.98
C GLY A 40 -22.96 5.94 20.12
N ALA A 41 -23.60 7.09 20.04
CA ALA A 41 -22.97 8.39 20.23
C ALA A 41 -22.40 8.58 21.65
N GLN A 42 -23.11 8.12 22.68
CA GLN A 42 -22.61 8.20 24.07
C GLN A 42 -21.42 7.28 24.31
N VAL A 43 -21.46 6.05 23.80
CA VAL A 43 -20.34 5.11 23.90
C VAL A 43 -19.14 5.61 23.12
N ALA A 44 -19.33 6.15 21.92
CA ALA A 44 -18.26 6.75 21.12
C ALA A 44 -17.57 7.90 21.86
N ALA A 45 -18.32 8.75 22.56
CA ALA A 45 -17.78 9.82 23.37
C ALA A 45 -16.93 9.30 24.55
N ILE A 46 -17.37 8.23 25.22
CA ILE A 46 -16.62 7.57 26.31
C ILE A 46 -15.32 6.95 25.77
N LEU A 47 -15.39 6.26 24.63
CA LEU A 47 -14.23 5.64 23.98
C LEU A 47 -13.20 6.68 23.54
N ASN A 48 -13.66 7.83 23.06
CA ASN A 48 -12.77 8.92 22.66
C ASN A 48 -12.11 9.61 23.88
N GLU A 49 -12.81 9.69 25.00
CA GLU A 49 -12.24 10.17 26.26
C GLU A 49 -11.12 9.23 26.76
N LEU A 50 -11.34 7.90 26.74
CA LEU A 50 -10.28 6.92 27.06
C LEU A 50 -9.01 7.11 26.23
N ARG A 51 -9.18 7.39 24.95
CA ARG A 51 -8.06 7.67 24.06
C ARG A 51 -7.33 8.96 24.43
N ARG A 52 -8.09 10.02 24.70
CA ARG A 52 -7.54 11.36 24.98
C ARG A 52 -6.82 11.42 26.31
N ASP A 53 -7.38 10.79 27.32
CA ASP A 53 -6.97 10.95 28.71
C ASP A 53 -6.20 9.71 29.24
N ALA A 54 -5.44 9.07 28.36
CA ALA A 54 -4.56 7.94 28.69
C ALA A 54 -5.28 6.81 29.49
N MET A 55 -6.45 6.38 29.01
CA MET A 55 -7.29 5.33 29.62
C MET A 55 -7.96 5.75 30.95
N ALA A 56 -8.00 7.04 31.28
CA ALA A 56 -8.76 7.57 32.37
C ALA A 56 -10.17 8.00 31.96
N LEU A 57 -11.14 7.86 32.84
CA LEU A 57 -12.52 8.33 32.64
C LEU A 57 -12.89 9.38 33.69
N SER A 58 -13.54 10.43 33.24
CA SER A 58 -14.17 11.43 34.10
C SER A 58 -15.30 10.82 34.95
N PRO A 59 -15.66 11.44 36.08
CA PRO A 59 -16.82 11.01 36.86
C PRO A 59 -18.11 10.93 36.04
N LEU A 60 -18.32 11.87 35.11
CA LEU A 60 -19.47 11.88 34.21
C LEU A 60 -19.51 10.66 33.28
N SER A 61 -18.39 10.32 32.69
CA SER A 61 -18.30 9.15 31.79
C SER A 61 -18.44 7.83 32.56
N LYS A 62 -17.94 7.77 33.81
CA LYS A 62 -18.22 6.62 34.70
C LYS A 62 -19.71 6.47 35.02
N ALA A 63 -20.40 7.57 35.31
CA ALA A 63 -21.84 7.54 35.54
C ALA A 63 -22.62 7.11 34.30
N ARG A 64 -22.23 7.61 33.10
CA ARG A 64 -22.81 7.17 31.82
C ARG A 64 -22.59 5.69 31.56
N MET A 65 -21.36 5.20 31.79
CA MET A 65 -21.06 3.79 31.65
C MET A 65 -21.96 2.90 32.52
N LEU A 66 -22.20 3.31 33.78
CA LEU A 66 -23.11 2.61 34.67
C LEU A 66 -24.55 2.67 34.18
N SER A 67 -25.03 3.83 33.71
CA SER A 67 -26.39 3.98 33.18
C SER A 67 -26.66 3.12 31.94
N LEU A 68 -25.64 2.94 31.12
CA LEU A 68 -25.65 2.08 29.92
C LEU A 68 -25.40 0.60 30.24
N ARG A 69 -25.19 0.25 31.52
CA ARG A 69 -24.86 -1.12 31.98
C ARG A 69 -23.63 -1.72 31.26
N LEU A 70 -22.68 -0.88 30.86
CA LEU A 70 -21.44 -1.31 30.22
C LEU A 70 -20.42 -1.67 31.27
N SER A 71 -19.85 -2.87 31.15
CA SER A 71 -18.70 -3.28 31.93
C SER A 71 -17.41 -2.65 31.38
N TRP A 72 -16.40 -2.55 32.25
CA TRP A 72 -15.08 -2.10 31.85
C TRP A 72 -14.45 -2.97 30.74
N ASN A 73 -14.66 -4.29 30.81
CA ASN A 73 -14.15 -5.23 29.82
C ASN A 73 -14.80 -5.04 28.44
N GLU A 74 -16.10 -4.80 28.39
CA GLU A 74 -16.81 -4.49 27.14
C GLU A 74 -16.33 -3.17 26.53
N LEU A 75 -16.14 -2.14 27.38
CA LEU A 75 -15.64 -0.86 26.94
C LEU A 75 -14.22 -0.99 26.37
N LEU A 76 -13.31 -1.73 27.04
CA LEU A 76 -11.98 -2.02 26.52
C LEU A 76 -12.00 -2.82 25.23
N ARG A 77 -12.88 -3.82 25.12
CA ARG A 77 -13.06 -4.59 23.88
C ARG A 77 -13.44 -3.69 22.71
N MET A 78 -14.42 -2.78 22.91
CA MET A 78 -14.84 -1.82 21.90
C MET A 78 -13.73 -0.80 21.60
N TYR A 79 -13.00 -0.35 22.62
CA TYR A 79 -11.87 0.56 22.45
C TYR A 79 -10.80 -0.05 21.53
N TYR A 80 -10.34 -1.27 21.82
CA TYR A 80 -9.33 -1.94 20.99
C TYR A 80 -9.86 -2.31 19.60
N LYS A 81 -11.14 -2.58 19.48
CA LYS A 81 -11.75 -2.92 18.19
C LYS A 81 -11.92 -1.71 17.26
N TYR A 82 -12.31 -0.55 17.79
CA TYR A 82 -12.73 0.61 16.99
C TYR A 82 -11.79 1.82 17.06
N ILE A 83 -11.02 1.95 18.11
CA ILE A 83 -10.13 3.10 18.34
C ILE A 83 -8.67 2.68 18.51
N GLY A 84 -8.41 1.62 19.27
CA GLY A 84 -7.07 1.16 19.56
C GLY A 84 -6.38 0.56 18.34
N VAL A 85 -5.21 1.05 18.00
CA VAL A 85 -4.37 0.54 16.90
C VAL A 85 -3.90 -0.89 17.13
N LEU A 86 -4.09 -1.42 18.35
CA LEU A 86 -3.62 -2.74 18.78
C LEU A 86 -4.73 -3.80 18.79
N GLY A 87 -5.87 -3.54 18.16
CA GLY A 87 -6.93 -4.52 18.00
C GLY A 87 -6.50 -5.72 17.14
N SER A 88 -7.06 -6.88 17.41
CA SER A 88 -6.78 -8.15 16.72
C SER A 88 -7.16 -8.18 15.23
N SER A 89 -7.82 -7.15 14.71
CA SER A 89 -8.08 -6.96 13.29
C SER A 89 -7.53 -5.61 12.84
N ALA A 90 -6.53 -5.64 12.01
CA ALA A 90 -5.98 -4.46 11.40
C ALA A 90 -7.02 -3.77 10.52
N PRO A 91 -7.14 -2.43 10.57
CA PRO A 91 -8.14 -1.72 9.78
C PRO A 91 -7.85 -1.83 8.30
N VAL A 92 -8.90 -2.09 7.52
CA VAL A 92 -8.87 -2.04 6.07
C VAL A 92 -9.58 -0.76 5.62
N TYR A 93 -8.89 0.08 4.88
CA TYR A 93 -9.44 1.31 4.32
C TYR A 93 -9.64 1.12 2.82
N ARG A 94 -10.85 1.38 2.35
CA ARG A 94 -11.20 1.37 0.93
C ARG A 94 -11.57 2.78 0.50
N PHE A 95 -10.82 3.33 -0.45
CA PHE A 95 -11.06 4.64 -1.04
C PHE A 95 -11.59 4.47 -2.45
N GLU A 96 -12.71 5.09 -2.75
CA GLU A 96 -13.33 5.04 -4.08
C GLU A 96 -13.46 6.45 -4.64
N ALA A 97 -12.92 6.67 -5.83
CA ALA A 97 -13.23 7.84 -6.64
C ALA A 97 -14.51 7.54 -7.43
N VAL A 98 -15.56 8.32 -7.20
CA VAL A 98 -16.85 8.13 -7.86
C VAL A 98 -17.08 9.26 -8.88
N TRP A 99 -17.43 8.87 -10.11
CA TRP A 99 -17.82 9.79 -11.18
C TRP A 99 -19.16 9.33 -11.78
N HIS A 100 -20.14 10.25 -11.86
CA HIS A 100 -21.51 9.94 -12.29
C HIS A 100 -22.11 8.71 -11.62
N GLY A 101 -21.91 8.54 -10.32
CA GLY A 101 -22.46 7.42 -9.52
C GLY A 101 -21.75 6.09 -9.71
N ARG A 102 -20.64 6.04 -10.46
CA ARG A 102 -19.81 4.83 -10.68
C ARG A 102 -18.42 5.02 -10.08
N ALA A 103 -17.93 3.99 -9.38
CA ALA A 103 -16.55 3.98 -8.93
C ALA A 103 -15.61 3.84 -10.15
N VAL A 104 -14.80 4.88 -10.40
CA VAL A 104 -13.82 4.92 -11.51
C VAL A 104 -12.44 4.45 -11.05
N ARG A 105 -12.17 4.51 -9.75
CA ARG A 105 -10.94 4.02 -9.15
C ARG A 105 -11.20 3.61 -7.71
N THR A 106 -10.66 2.47 -7.31
CA THR A 106 -10.67 1.98 -5.94
C THR A 106 -9.23 1.75 -5.47
N VAL A 107 -8.92 2.18 -4.25
CA VAL A 107 -7.64 1.92 -3.59
C VAL A 107 -7.94 1.31 -2.23
N VAL A 108 -7.38 0.15 -1.96
CA VAL A 108 -7.47 -0.52 -0.66
C VAL A 108 -6.15 -0.34 0.08
N ARG A 109 -6.22 0.04 1.36
CA ARG A 109 -5.08 0.16 2.27
C ARG A 109 -5.33 -0.71 3.48
N GLU A 110 -4.47 -1.68 3.67
CA GLU A 110 -4.46 -2.60 4.80
C GLU A 110 -3.01 -2.93 5.18
N PRO A 111 -2.75 -3.56 6.30
CA PRO A 111 -1.42 -4.03 6.64
C PRO A 111 -0.86 -4.95 5.56
N VAL A 112 0.42 -4.81 5.29
CA VAL A 112 1.12 -5.63 4.31
C VAL A 112 1.14 -7.08 4.78
N GLN A 113 0.56 -7.96 3.98
CA GLN A 113 0.51 -9.40 4.23
C GLN A 113 1.48 -10.14 3.30
N SER A 114 1.68 -9.61 2.11
CA SER A 114 2.62 -10.14 1.13
C SER A 114 3.27 -9.03 0.33
N VAL A 115 4.51 -9.27 -0.06
CA VAL A 115 5.27 -8.38 -0.93
C VAL A 115 5.46 -9.08 -2.27
N ARG A 116 5.25 -8.35 -3.37
CA ARG A 116 5.50 -8.81 -4.73
C ARG A 116 6.41 -7.83 -5.44
N LEU A 117 7.29 -8.36 -6.25
CA LEU A 117 8.08 -7.57 -7.18
C LEU A 117 7.34 -7.49 -8.53
N GLU A 118 6.96 -6.29 -8.93
CA GLU A 118 6.41 -6.02 -10.26
C GLU A 118 7.55 -5.59 -11.19
N CYS A 119 7.68 -6.26 -12.32
CA CYS A 119 8.65 -5.95 -13.36
C CYS A 119 7.90 -5.51 -14.62
N THR A 120 8.15 -4.29 -15.08
CA THR A 120 7.57 -3.75 -16.31
C THR A 120 8.66 -3.43 -17.32
N VAL A 121 8.60 -4.07 -18.48
CA VAL A 121 9.45 -3.76 -19.63
C VAL A 121 8.71 -2.79 -20.54
N HIS A 122 9.28 -1.61 -20.78
CA HIS A 122 8.61 -0.56 -21.55
C HIS A 122 8.59 -0.82 -23.06
N ASN A 123 9.56 -1.60 -23.57
CA ASN A 123 9.59 -2.05 -24.96
C ASN A 123 10.04 -3.51 -25.01
N PRO A 124 9.10 -4.49 -25.02
CA PRO A 124 9.46 -5.92 -25.00
C PRO A 124 9.90 -6.46 -26.37
N LEU A 125 9.74 -5.68 -27.44
CA LEU A 125 10.17 -6.04 -28.78
C LEU A 125 11.33 -5.16 -29.23
N LEU A 126 12.52 -5.75 -29.32
CA LEU A 126 13.73 -5.06 -29.71
C LEU A 126 14.16 -5.48 -31.12
N THR A 127 14.87 -4.58 -31.79
CA THR A 127 15.39 -4.84 -33.13
C THR A 127 16.92 -4.69 -33.11
N ASP A 128 17.63 -5.76 -33.33
CA ASP A 128 19.09 -5.75 -33.49
C ASP A 128 19.48 -5.45 -34.92
N GLY A 129 20.52 -4.66 -35.12
CA GLY A 129 20.98 -4.21 -36.42
C GLY A 129 22.43 -3.67 -36.37
N PRO A 130 22.78 -2.68 -37.20
CA PRO A 130 24.09 -2.04 -37.14
C PRO A 130 24.41 -1.38 -35.80
N THR A 131 23.37 -1.05 -35.02
CA THR A 131 23.48 -0.55 -33.66
C THR A 131 22.58 -1.42 -32.76
N TRP A 132 23.02 -1.60 -31.52
CA TRP A 132 22.19 -2.26 -30.50
C TRP A 132 20.93 -1.45 -30.15
N ASP A 133 19.88 -2.15 -29.82
CA ASP A 133 18.64 -1.57 -29.29
C ASP A 133 18.53 -1.81 -27.79
N CYS A 134 17.71 -1.04 -27.08
CA CYS A 134 17.56 -1.20 -25.64
C CYS A 134 16.13 -1.04 -25.15
N ALA A 135 15.84 -1.74 -24.06
CA ALA A 135 14.59 -1.62 -23.31
C ALA A 135 14.86 -1.09 -21.90
N ALA A 136 14.03 -0.13 -21.48
CA ALA A 136 13.97 0.28 -20.10
C ALA A 136 13.10 -0.71 -19.29
N VAL A 137 13.56 -1.04 -18.08
CA VAL A 137 12.87 -1.92 -17.14
C VAL A 137 12.60 -1.14 -15.87
N SER A 138 11.36 -1.15 -15.42
CA SER A 138 10.92 -0.59 -14.13
C SER A 138 10.60 -1.72 -13.17
N LEU A 139 11.12 -1.62 -11.95
CA LEU A 139 10.91 -2.55 -10.85
C LEU A 139 10.16 -1.84 -9.73
N ARG A 140 9.13 -2.48 -9.15
CA ARG A 140 8.34 -1.92 -8.07
C ARG A 140 8.02 -3.00 -7.04
N ALA A 141 8.27 -2.72 -5.76
CA ALA A 141 7.73 -3.54 -4.67
C ALA A 141 6.31 -3.11 -4.37
N ILE A 142 5.37 -4.03 -4.44
CA ILE A 142 3.95 -3.79 -4.21
C ILE A 142 3.38 -4.75 -3.17
N ASP A 143 2.33 -4.30 -2.46
CA ASP A 143 1.57 -5.14 -1.54
C ASP A 143 0.55 -6.04 -2.27
N GLN A 144 -0.21 -6.83 -1.52
CA GLN A 144 -1.28 -7.70 -2.04
C GLN A 144 -2.37 -6.95 -2.82
N ASN A 145 -2.52 -5.64 -2.60
CA ASN A 145 -3.49 -4.78 -3.27
C ASN A 145 -2.90 -3.97 -4.43
N GLY A 146 -1.63 -4.22 -4.79
CA GLY A 146 -0.94 -3.48 -5.86
C GLY A 146 -0.46 -2.09 -5.46
N ASN A 147 -0.45 -1.75 -4.17
CA ASN A 147 0.08 -0.48 -3.73
C ASN A 147 1.60 -0.52 -3.61
N LEU A 148 2.26 0.54 -4.08
CA LEU A 148 3.68 0.72 -3.91
C LEU A 148 4.08 0.72 -2.42
N LEU A 149 5.15 0.01 -2.09
CA LEU A 149 5.75 -0.05 -0.76
C LEU A 149 6.97 0.89 -0.67
N PRO A 150 6.79 2.17 -0.34
CA PRO A 150 7.86 3.17 -0.44
C PRO A 150 8.98 2.97 0.60
N TYR A 151 8.77 2.12 1.60
CA TYR A 151 9.75 1.80 2.63
C TYR A 151 10.53 0.50 2.33
N CYS A 152 10.18 -0.22 1.24
CA CYS A 152 10.92 -1.38 0.80
C CYS A 152 12.24 -0.92 0.16
N GLY A 153 13.34 -1.28 0.78
CA GLY A 153 14.71 -0.95 0.35
C GLY A 153 15.55 -2.16 -0.04
N GLU A 154 14.91 -3.32 -0.21
CA GLU A 154 15.56 -4.59 -0.52
C GLU A 154 16.32 -4.55 -1.86
N ALA A 155 17.36 -5.35 -1.95
CA ALA A 155 18.11 -5.52 -3.18
C ALA A 155 17.40 -6.49 -4.14
N VAL A 156 17.34 -6.11 -5.42
CA VAL A 156 16.85 -6.97 -6.49
C VAL A 156 18.02 -7.52 -7.28
N CYS A 157 18.14 -8.84 -7.33
CA CYS A 157 19.09 -9.55 -8.17
C CYS A 157 18.47 -9.77 -9.55
N LEU A 158 19.23 -9.40 -10.59
CA LEU A 158 18.82 -9.47 -11.98
C LEU A 158 19.71 -10.44 -12.73
N SER A 159 19.11 -11.30 -13.53
CA SER A 159 19.83 -12.12 -14.51
C SER A 159 19.04 -12.19 -15.82
N VAL A 160 19.72 -12.39 -16.91
CA VAL A 160 19.10 -12.44 -18.23
C VAL A 160 19.56 -13.71 -18.95
N GLU A 161 18.64 -14.34 -19.64
CA GLU A 161 18.88 -15.45 -20.56
C GLU A 161 18.51 -15.03 -21.98
N GLY A 162 19.26 -15.54 -22.97
CA GLY A 162 19.05 -15.21 -24.37
C GLY A 162 19.85 -13.99 -24.85
N PRO A 163 19.50 -13.41 -26.03
CA PRO A 163 20.32 -12.43 -26.72
C PRO A 163 20.23 -11.00 -26.17
N LEU A 164 20.27 -10.85 -24.85
CA LEU A 164 20.27 -9.57 -24.15
C LEU A 164 21.37 -9.51 -23.08
N LYS A 165 21.78 -8.31 -22.75
CA LYS A 165 22.66 -8.02 -21.60
C LYS A 165 22.10 -6.89 -20.75
N ILE A 166 22.36 -6.94 -19.44
CA ILE A 166 21.99 -5.88 -18.51
C ILE A 166 23.01 -4.73 -18.66
N LEU A 167 22.50 -3.50 -18.86
CA LEU A 167 23.31 -2.28 -18.84
C LEU A 167 23.35 -1.72 -17.42
N GLY A 168 24.30 -2.16 -16.63
CA GLY A 168 24.45 -1.75 -15.24
C GLY A 168 24.72 -2.93 -14.30
N PRO A 169 24.57 -2.74 -12.99
CA PRO A 169 24.79 -3.79 -12.02
C PRO A 169 23.69 -4.85 -12.08
N SER A 170 24.08 -6.10 -11.83
CA SER A 170 23.14 -7.22 -11.69
C SER A 170 22.38 -7.23 -10.35
N VAL A 171 22.77 -6.37 -9.40
CA VAL A 171 22.09 -6.19 -8.12
C VAL A 171 21.77 -4.71 -7.97
N VAL A 172 20.48 -4.38 -7.87
CA VAL A 172 19.99 -2.99 -7.75
C VAL A 172 19.16 -2.84 -6.48
N PRO A 173 19.49 -1.87 -5.60
CA PRO A 173 18.68 -1.62 -4.42
C PRO A 173 17.40 -0.85 -4.79
N LEU A 174 16.28 -1.21 -4.19
CA LEU A 174 15.07 -0.40 -4.27
C LEU A 174 15.24 0.90 -3.48
N ARG A 175 14.75 1.99 -4.03
CA ARG A 175 14.68 3.31 -3.38
C ARG A 175 13.26 3.83 -3.46
N GLY A 176 12.63 4.03 -2.31
CA GLY A 176 11.22 4.37 -2.29
C GLY A 176 10.32 3.26 -2.87
N GLY A 177 10.75 1.99 -2.76
CA GLY A 177 10.04 0.84 -3.32
C GLY A 177 10.21 0.65 -4.81
N MET A 178 11.12 1.38 -5.48
CA MET A 178 11.31 1.35 -6.93
C MET A 178 12.78 1.27 -7.30
N ALA A 179 13.05 0.63 -8.45
CA ALA A 179 14.34 0.65 -9.12
C ALA A 179 14.13 0.57 -10.65
N GLY A 180 15.19 0.66 -11.38
CA GLY A 180 15.19 0.47 -12.83
C GLY A 180 16.52 -0.01 -13.35
N THR A 181 16.48 -0.61 -14.53
CA THR A 181 17.66 -1.01 -15.30
C THR A 181 17.39 -0.90 -16.78
N TYR A 182 18.39 -1.15 -17.60
CA TYR A 182 18.27 -1.22 -19.05
C TYR A 182 18.81 -2.55 -19.55
N LEU A 183 18.18 -3.09 -20.57
CA LEU A 183 18.62 -4.25 -21.30
C LEU A 183 19.03 -3.84 -22.71
N ALA A 184 20.12 -4.36 -23.24
CA ALA A 184 20.54 -4.11 -24.61
C ALA A 184 20.70 -5.42 -25.37
N THR A 185 20.49 -5.37 -26.69
CA THR A 185 20.70 -6.49 -27.59
C THR A 185 22.21 -6.85 -27.71
N THR A 186 22.51 -8.09 -28.04
CA THR A 186 23.91 -8.63 -28.13
C THR A 186 24.33 -9.02 -29.52
N GLY A 187 23.56 -8.75 -30.55
CA GLY A 187 23.88 -9.08 -31.94
C GLY A 187 23.16 -10.30 -32.49
N GLU A 188 22.30 -10.93 -31.68
CA GLU A 188 21.55 -12.14 -32.08
C GLU A 188 20.04 -11.90 -31.95
N ALA A 189 19.27 -12.52 -32.85
CA ALA A 189 17.81 -12.55 -32.73
C ALA A 189 17.39 -13.74 -31.87
N GLY A 190 16.26 -13.60 -31.20
CA GLY A 190 15.72 -14.68 -30.39
C GLY A 190 14.82 -14.20 -29.24
N ARG A 191 14.38 -15.17 -28.45
CA ARG A 191 13.66 -14.94 -27.20
C ARG A 191 14.64 -14.75 -26.06
N ALA A 192 14.36 -13.78 -25.21
CA ALA A 192 15.11 -13.54 -23.99
C ALA A 192 14.20 -13.49 -22.78
N VAL A 193 14.73 -13.82 -21.61
CA VAL A 193 13.99 -13.78 -20.35
C VAL A 193 14.84 -13.03 -19.34
N LEU A 194 14.24 -11.99 -18.74
CA LEU A 194 14.77 -11.30 -17.59
C LEU A 194 14.21 -11.92 -16.33
N HIS A 195 15.05 -12.41 -15.44
CA HIS A 195 14.70 -12.90 -14.11
C HIS A 195 15.00 -11.84 -13.07
N CYS A 196 14.03 -11.56 -12.22
CA CYS A 196 14.13 -10.60 -11.13
C CYS A 196 13.83 -11.31 -9.81
N ARG A 197 14.79 -11.32 -8.90
CA ARG A 197 14.68 -11.97 -7.59
C ARG A 197 14.91 -10.96 -6.47
N MET A 198 14.00 -10.97 -5.50
CA MET A 198 14.06 -10.14 -4.29
C MET A 198 13.78 -11.01 -3.08
N GLU A 199 14.55 -10.84 -1.99
CA GLU A 199 14.29 -11.55 -0.75
C GLU A 199 12.90 -11.22 -0.20
N GLY A 200 12.17 -12.25 0.24
CA GLY A 200 10.80 -12.09 0.79
C GLY A 200 9.70 -11.89 -0.25
N ALA A 201 10.00 -11.96 -1.56
CA ALA A 201 9.02 -11.91 -2.63
C ALA A 201 9.14 -13.11 -3.57
N LEU A 202 8.08 -13.39 -4.33
CA LEU A 202 8.13 -14.37 -5.41
C LEU A 202 9.02 -13.86 -6.56
N ASP A 203 9.80 -14.77 -7.16
CA ASP A 203 10.59 -14.49 -8.34
C ASP A 203 9.67 -14.03 -9.48
N THR A 204 10.11 -13.02 -10.22
CA THR A 204 9.36 -12.43 -11.32
C THR A 204 10.18 -12.50 -12.60
N GLU A 205 9.51 -12.81 -13.70
CA GLU A 205 10.13 -12.94 -15.02
C GLU A 205 9.46 -12.00 -16.02
N ALA A 206 10.26 -11.49 -16.95
CA ALA A 206 9.75 -10.74 -18.09
C ALA A 206 10.35 -11.30 -19.39
N VAL A 207 9.49 -11.52 -20.37
CA VAL A 207 9.87 -12.07 -21.67
C VAL A 207 10.02 -10.95 -22.68
N LEU A 208 11.13 -10.97 -23.42
CA LEU A 208 11.42 -10.05 -24.51
C LEU A 208 11.70 -10.84 -25.80
N THR A 209 11.53 -10.19 -26.92
CA THR A 209 11.86 -10.73 -28.23
C THR A 209 12.81 -9.78 -28.95
N VAL A 210 13.91 -10.33 -29.44
CA VAL A 210 14.87 -9.61 -30.27
C VAL A 210 14.70 -10.09 -31.71
N ARG A 211 14.45 -9.17 -32.64
CA ARG A 211 14.36 -9.43 -34.08
C ARG A 211 15.62 -8.95 -34.78
N SER A 212 16.04 -9.64 -35.82
CA SER A 212 17.06 -9.13 -36.74
C SER A 212 16.43 -8.13 -37.69
N ARG A 213 17.12 -7.04 -37.98
CA ARG A 213 16.69 -6.04 -38.95
C ARG A 213 16.59 -6.57 -40.38
N GLU A 214 17.32 -7.65 -40.69
CA GLU A 214 17.27 -8.31 -42.00
C GLU A 214 15.92 -8.99 -42.27
N GLU A 215 15.23 -9.45 -41.24
CA GLU A 215 13.90 -10.07 -41.34
C GLU A 215 12.75 -9.08 -41.60
N GLN A 216 12.99 -7.77 -41.48
CA GLN A 216 11.97 -6.74 -41.72
C GLN A 216 11.87 -6.27 -43.18
N ASN A 217 12.79 -6.68 -44.04
CA ASN A 217 12.87 -6.27 -45.45
C ASN A 217 12.40 -7.34 -46.44
N VAL A 218 11.70 -8.38 -45.99
CA VAL A 218 11.13 -9.45 -46.85
C VAL A 218 9.61 -9.35 -46.89
#